data_1f0c8f4e243c64d3643f0297e70e11cf
#
_entry.id   1f0c8f4e243c64d3643f0297e70e11cf
#
_cell.length_a   1.000
_cell.length_b   1.000
_cell.length_c   1.000
_cell.angle_alpha   90.00
_cell.angle_beta   90.00
_cell.angle_gamma   90.00
#
_symmetry.space_group_name_H-M   'P 1'
#
loop_
_entity.id
_entity.type
_entity.pdbx_description
1 polymer ?
#
loop_
_entity_poly.entity_id
_entity_poly.type
_entity_poly.pdbx_seq_one_letter_code
_entity_poly.pdbx_strand_id
1 'polypeptide(L)'
;DAKKVLAELAKRLDGKIFVENEWINEVSDLKNRIYIDYKNMLGAYKDFPEIIRNILPKDGKWVRDVTISNSMWGNRMMYINDPTENIYPVGAAIGPGMALAIGASIASEGKKTIAMCGDGGFMLNVPDLWTASETNCDVVFLVMNDNGYGVIKHIQDSMYAGRKFFADLMVPNFEDLAKAAKMKYKKIDYAKDLEKVLKEAVNF
;
A
#
# COMPACT_ATOMS: atom_id res chain seq x y z
N ASP A 1 29.68 -4.80 8.75
CA ASP A 1 29.11 -4.41 7.45
C ASP A 1 28.48 -5.64 6.80
N ALA A 2 27.14 -5.64 6.68
CA ALA A 2 26.36 -6.76 6.15
C ALA A 2 26.79 -7.12 4.71
N LYS A 3 27.06 -6.13 3.86
CA LYS A 3 27.48 -6.35 2.48
C LYS A 3 28.77 -7.19 2.39
N LYS A 4 29.76 -6.90 3.24
CA LYS A 4 31.03 -7.64 3.26
C LYS A 4 30.83 -9.06 3.77
N VAL A 5 30.02 -9.24 4.83
CA VAL A 5 29.73 -10.56 5.39
C VAL A 5 28.97 -11.42 4.38
N LEU A 6 27.95 -10.87 3.72
CA LEU A 6 27.18 -11.60 2.71
C LEU A 6 28.02 -11.96 1.49
N ALA A 7 28.90 -11.06 1.03
CA ALA A 7 29.80 -11.35 -0.09
C ALA A 7 30.78 -12.47 0.25
N GLU A 8 31.36 -12.46 1.45
CA GLU A 8 32.26 -13.54 1.91
C GLU A 8 31.51 -14.86 2.11
N LEU A 9 30.29 -14.81 2.65
CA LEU A 9 29.45 -16.00 2.79
C LEU A 9 29.11 -16.61 1.42
N ALA A 10 28.66 -15.78 0.47
CA ALA A 10 28.39 -16.23 -0.89
C ALA A 10 29.60 -16.93 -1.52
N LYS A 11 30.79 -16.32 -1.40
CA LYS A 11 32.04 -16.90 -1.90
C LYS A 11 32.38 -18.25 -1.25
N ARG A 12 32.15 -18.40 0.06
CA ARG A 12 32.44 -19.65 0.80
C ARG A 12 31.44 -20.76 0.48
N LEU A 13 30.21 -20.42 0.12
CA LEU A 13 29.13 -21.34 -0.17
C LEU A 13 29.02 -21.68 -1.66
N ASP A 14 29.74 -20.97 -2.52
CA ASP A 14 29.72 -21.20 -3.96
C ASP A 14 30.09 -22.65 -4.28
N GLY A 15 29.24 -23.32 -5.06
CA GLY A 15 29.36 -24.73 -5.40
C GLY A 15 29.17 -25.72 -4.24
N LYS A 16 28.81 -25.26 -3.02
CA LYS A 16 28.62 -26.10 -1.84
C LYS A 16 27.15 -26.27 -1.41
N ILE A 17 26.27 -25.46 -1.96
CA ILE A 17 24.84 -25.56 -1.68
C ILE A 17 24.15 -26.09 -2.91
N PHE A 18 23.45 -27.19 -2.71
CA PHE A 18 22.57 -27.78 -3.72
C PHE A 18 21.15 -27.76 -3.15
N VAL A 19 20.23 -27.17 -3.90
CA VAL A 19 18.81 -27.16 -3.53
C VAL A 19 18.14 -28.24 -4.37
N GLU A 20 17.56 -29.23 -3.70
CA GLU A 20 16.85 -30.31 -4.36
C GLU A 20 15.54 -29.77 -4.97
N ASN A 21 15.18 -30.27 -6.15
CA ASN A 21 13.96 -29.88 -6.85
C ASN A 21 12.70 -30.17 -6.01
N GLU A 22 12.72 -31.24 -5.21
CA GLU A 22 11.64 -31.58 -4.30
C GLU A 22 11.38 -30.45 -3.29
N TRP A 23 12.42 -29.92 -2.66
CA TRP A 23 12.31 -28.79 -1.74
C TRP A 23 11.75 -27.53 -2.43
N ILE A 24 12.18 -27.24 -3.65
CA ILE A 24 11.68 -26.11 -4.45
C ILE A 24 10.17 -26.27 -4.70
N ASN A 25 9.75 -27.47 -5.06
CA ASN A 25 8.33 -27.78 -5.30
C ASN A 25 7.52 -27.66 -4.03
N GLU A 26 7.99 -28.23 -2.92
CA GLU A 26 7.31 -28.12 -1.62
C GLU A 26 7.12 -26.66 -1.17
N VAL A 27 8.16 -25.84 -1.31
CA VAL A 27 8.09 -24.39 -0.97
C VAL A 27 7.11 -23.68 -1.89
N SER A 28 7.10 -24.01 -3.18
CA SER A 28 6.17 -23.43 -4.15
C SER A 28 4.71 -23.79 -3.82
N ASP A 29 4.46 -25.05 -3.52
CA ASP A 29 3.13 -25.54 -3.17
C ASP A 29 2.64 -24.94 -1.85
N LEU A 30 3.52 -24.85 -0.86
CA LEU A 30 3.22 -24.21 0.41
C LEU A 30 2.88 -22.74 0.22
N LYS A 31 3.69 -22.02 -0.56
CA LYS A 31 3.45 -20.62 -0.90
C LYS A 31 2.11 -20.41 -1.57
N ASN A 32 1.76 -21.25 -2.55
CA ASN A 32 0.49 -21.18 -3.26
C ASN A 32 -0.70 -21.44 -2.33
N ARG A 33 -0.61 -22.46 -1.45
CA ARG A 33 -1.66 -22.73 -0.45
C ARG A 33 -1.86 -21.55 0.50
N ILE A 34 -0.79 -21.04 1.08
CA ILE A 34 -0.84 -19.88 1.99
C ILE A 34 -1.43 -18.66 1.26
N TYR A 35 -1.05 -18.43 0.00
CA TYR A 35 -1.59 -17.34 -0.79
C TYR A 35 -3.11 -17.45 -0.99
N ILE A 36 -3.59 -18.64 -1.36
CA ILE A 36 -5.02 -18.90 -1.58
C ILE A 36 -5.81 -18.73 -0.28
N ASP A 37 -5.31 -19.34 0.81
CA ASP A 37 -5.97 -19.28 2.12
C ASP A 37 -6.05 -17.81 2.59
N TYR A 38 -4.96 -17.09 2.47
CA TYR A 38 -4.90 -15.68 2.85
C TYR A 38 -5.81 -14.81 1.99
N LYS A 39 -5.82 -15.03 0.67
CA LYS A 39 -6.71 -14.33 -0.26
C LYS A 39 -8.18 -14.53 0.12
N ASN A 40 -8.57 -15.74 0.48
CA ASN A 40 -9.94 -16.06 0.91
C ASN A 40 -10.33 -15.33 2.21
N MET A 41 -9.39 -15.11 3.13
CA MET A 41 -9.64 -14.36 4.37
C MET A 41 -9.89 -12.86 4.14
N LEU A 42 -9.49 -12.30 3.01
CA LEU A 42 -9.66 -10.87 2.71
C LEU A 42 -11.10 -10.48 2.37
N GLY A 43 -11.99 -11.43 2.15
CA GLY A 43 -13.40 -11.15 1.82
C GLY A 43 -13.53 -10.29 0.58
N ALA A 44 -14.19 -9.14 0.73
CA ALA A 44 -14.42 -8.21 -0.39
C ALA A 44 -13.14 -7.60 -0.99
N TYR A 45 -12.04 -7.61 -0.26
CA TYR A 45 -10.75 -7.03 -0.69
C TYR A 45 -9.82 -8.03 -1.38
N LYS A 46 -10.24 -9.27 -1.55
CA LYS A 46 -9.39 -10.38 -2.05
C LYS A 46 -8.70 -10.12 -3.39
N ASP A 47 -9.33 -9.33 -4.25
CA ASP A 47 -8.84 -9.06 -5.60
C ASP A 47 -8.12 -7.69 -5.72
N PHE A 48 -8.12 -6.87 -4.65
CA PHE A 48 -7.51 -5.53 -4.66
C PHE A 48 -6.03 -5.54 -5.06
N PRO A 49 -5.18 -6.42 -4.51
CA PRO A 49 -3.77 -6.45 -4.87
C PRO A 49 -3.54 -6.72 -6.37
N GLU A 50 -4.27 -7.68 -6.93
CA GLU A 50 -4.16 -8.04 -8.35
C GLU A 50 -4.69 -6.93 -9.26
N ILE A 51 -5.84 -6.33 -8.91
CA ILE A 51 -6.42 -5.20 -9.65
C ILE A 51 -5.44 -4.04 -9.69
N ILE A 52 -4.91 -3.63 -8.53
CA ILE A 52 -3.97 -2.51 -8.44
C ILE A 52 -2.70 -2.84 -9.23
N ARG A 53 -2.15 -4.05 -9.08
CA ARG A 53 -0.95 -4.45 -9.82
C ARG A 53 -1.13 -4.40 -11.32
N ASN A 54 -2.28 -4.85 -11.82
CA ASN A 54 -2.58 -4.86 -13.26
C ASN A 54 -2.80 -3.47 -13.85
N ILE A 55 -3.24 -2.51 -13.04
CA ILE A 55 -3.51 -1.13 -13.45
C ILE A 55 -2.25 -0.26 -13.33
N LEU A 56 -1.46 -0.45 -12.28
CA LEU A 56 -0.22 0.29 -12.09
C LEU A 56 0.80 -0.10 -13.16
N PRO A 57 1.33 0.86 -13.94
CA PRO A 57 2.38 0.58 -14.92
C PRO A 57 3.58 -0.17 -14.32
N LYS A 58 4.32 -0.90 -15.14
CA LYS A 58 5.46 -1.71 -14.68
C LYS A 58 6.56 -0.87 -14.00
N ASP A 59 6.71 0.36 -14.41
CA ASP A 59 7.66 1.34 -13.84
C ASP A 59 7.02 2.32 -12.85
N GLY A 60 5.71 2.14 -12.59
CA GLY A 60 4.95 2.94 -11.63
C GLY A 60 5.38 2.69 -10.19
N LYS A 61 4.93 3.56 -9.28
CA LYS A 61 5.29 3.48 -7.86
C LYS A 61 4.08 3.07 -7.02
N TRP A 62 4.29 2.07 -6.17
CA TRP A 62 3.36 1.65 -5.14
C TRP A 62 3.80 2.22 -3.79
N VAL A 63 3.05 3.19 -3.29
CA VAL A 63 3.32 3.82 -2.00
C VAL A 63 2.27 3.39 -0.99
N ARG A 64 2.67 3.12 0.23
CA ARG A 64 1.79 2.67 1.30
C ARG A 64 2.00 3.47 2.56
N ASP A 65 0.92 3.84 3.21
CA ASP A 65 0.97 4.33 4.58
C ASP A 65 0.70 3.18 5.57
N VAL A 66 0.88 3.44 6.85
CA VAL A 66 0.48 2.52 7.91
C VAL A 66 -1.04 2.56 8.06
N THR A 67 -1.71 1.49 7.66
CA THR A 67 -3.15 1.31 7.74
C THR A 67 -3.49 -0.17 7.90
N ILE A 68 -4.68 -0.49 8.35
CA ILE A 68 -5.13 -1.88 8.45
C ILE A 68 -5.10 -2.57 7.09
N SER A 69 -5.48 -1.88 6.01
CA SER A 69 -5.41 -2.39 4.64
C SER A 69 -3.98 -2.73 4.22
N ASN A 70 -2.97 -1.92 4.63
CA ASN A 70 -1.57 -2.25 4.41
C ASN A 70 -1.17 -3.53 5.15
N SER A 71 -1.58 -3.69 6.40
CA SER A 71 -1.27 -4.87 7.21
C SER A 71 -1.97 -6.12 6.66
N MET A 72 -3.18 -5.98 6.14
CA MET A 72 -3.98 -7.08 5.62
C MET A 72 -3.51 -7.51 4.21
N TRP A 73 -3.40 -6.60 3.25
CA TRP A 73 -3.13 -6.98 1.87
C TRP A 73 -2.06 -6.12 1.18
N GLY A 74 -1.96 -4.83 1.48
CA GLY A 74 -1.06 -3.92 0.75
C GLY A 74 0.42 -4.26 0.86
N ASN A 75 0.84 -4.87 1.97
CA ASN A 75 2.21 -5.35 2.18
C ASN A 75 2.40 -6.83 1.80
N ARG A 76 1.37 -7.66 2.01
CA ARG A 76 1.52 -9.12 1.96
C ARG A 76 1.17 -9.71 0.61
N MET A 77 0.27 -9.07 -0.13
CA MET A 77 -0.32 -9.62 -1.34
C MET A 77 0.07 -8.87 -2.61
N MET A 78 0.60 -7.64 -2.48
CA MET A 78 1.08 -6.89 -3.64
C MET A 78 2.33 -7.54 -4.22
N TYR A 79 2.26 -7.87 -5.50
CA TYR A 79 3.42 -8.32 -6.24
C TYR A 79 4.30 -7.11 -6.60
N ILE A 80 5.57 -7.18 -6.22
CA ILE A 80 6.57 -6.14 -6.43
C ILE A 80 7.57 -6.65 -7.47
N ASN A 81 7.69 -5.93 -8.60
CA ASN A 81 8.61 -6.32 -9.68
C ASN A 81 10.04 -5.85 -9.40
N ASP A 82 10.16 -4.64 -8.83
CA ASP A 82 11.44 -4.00 -8.54
C ASP A 82 11.39 -3.33 -7.16
N PRO A 83 12.46 -3.45 -6.34
CA PRO A 83 12.50 -2.82 -5.02
C PRO A 83 12.22 -1.32 -5.01
N THR A 84 12.55 -0.61 -6.10
CA THR A 84 12.37 0.85 -6.22
C THR A 84 10.91 1.26 -6.43
N GLU A 85 10.03 0.32 -6.75
CA GLU A 85 8.59 0.62 -6.89
C GLU A 85 7.82 0.59 -5.57
N ASN A 86 8.40 -0.02 -4.52
CA ASN A 86 7.72 -0.28 -3.25
C ASN A 86 8.20 0.66 -2.15
N ILE A 87 7.41 1.67 -1.85
CA ILE A 87 7.77 2.74 -0.92
C ILE A 87 6.87 2.70 0.31
N TYR A 88 7.50 2.72 1.49
CA TYR A 88 6.81 2.58 2.77
C TYR A 88 7.57 3.31 3.89
N PRO A 89 6.88 3.92 4.87
CA PRO A 89 7.53 4.58 6.01
C PRO A 89 8.35 3.59 6.84
N VAL A 90 9.67 3.73 6.84
CA VAL A 90 10.59 2.81 7.53
C VAL A 90 10.34 2.78 9.04
N GLY A 91 9.99 3.92 9.63
CA GLY A 91 9.68 4.04 11.06
C GLY A 91 8.27 3.57 11.46
N ALA A 92 7.47 3.04 10.53
CA ALA A 92 6.09 2.62 10.74
C ALA A 92 5.19 3.73 11.35
N ALA A 93 5.46 4.99 11.04
CA ALA A 93 4.61 6.12 11.39
C ALA A 93 3.43 6.21 10.42
N ILE A 94 2.26 6.63 10.91
CA ILE A 94 1.11 7.01 10.08
C ILE A 94 1.31 8.42 9.53
N GLY A 95 0.81 8.67 8.32
CA GLY A 95 0.84 9.99 7.69
C GLY A 95 1.86 10.18 6.58
N PRO A 96 3.11 9.68 6.66
CA PRO A 96 4.12 9.94 5.63
C PRO A 96 3.75 9.47 4.22
N GLY A 97 2.75 8.60 4.08
CA GLY A 97 2.36 8.03 2.79
C GLY A 97 2.07 9.06 1.71
N MET A 98 1.43 10.18 2.05
CA MET A 98 1.15 11.27 1.10
C MET A 98 2.44 11.94 0.62
N ALA A 99 3.29 12.40 1.54
CA ALA A 99 4.55 13.07 1.19
C ALA A 99 5.50 12.13 0.44
N LEU A 100 5.56 10.85 0.82
CA LEU A 100 6.32 9.83 0.11
C LEU A 100 5.83 9.63 -1.32
N ALA A 101 4.52 9.67 -1.55
CA ALA A 101 3.93 9.52 -2.87
C ALA A 101 4.26 10.71 -3.79
N ILE A 102 4.19 11.93 -3.26
CA ILE A 102 4.58 13.14 -3.97
C ILE A 102 6.06 13.08 -4.33
N GLY A 103 6.92 12.79 -3.34
CA GLY A 103 8.36 12.64 -3.57
C GLY A 103 8.69 11.53 -4.57
N ALA A 104 7.99 10.40 -4.52
CA ALA A 104 8.17 9.29 -5.45
C ALA A 104 7.80 9.68 -6.90
N SER A 105 6.68 10.39 -7.08
CA SER A 105 6.26 10.89 -8.39
C SER A 105 7.28 11.87 -8.97
N ILE A 106 7.74 12.84 -8.18
CA ILE A 106 8.75 13.82 -8.61
C ILE A 106 10.08 13.11 -8.94
N ALA A 107 10.57 12.26 -8.05
CA ALA A 107 11.85 11.56 -8.20
C ALA A 107 11.86 10.55 -9.37
N SER A 108 10.71 10.07 -9.79
CA SER A 108 10.56 9.16 -10.92
C SER A 108 10.14 9.85 -12.22
N GLU A 109 10.34 11.17 -12.32
CA GLU A 109 10.06 11.95 -13.52
C GLU A 109 8.59 11.87 -13.98
N GLY A 110 7.67 11.91 -13.01
CA GLY A 110 6.23 11.90 -13.27
C GLY A 110 5.66 10.51 -13.62
N LYS A 111 6.35 9.41 -13.28
CA LYS A 111 5.76 8.07 -13.41
C LYS A 111 4.56 7.91 -12.50
N LYS A 112 3.53 7.23 -13.00
CA LYS A 112 2.30 6.98 -12.25
C LYS A 112 2.59 6.40 -10.87
N THR A 113 2.05 7.06 -9.86
CA THR A 113 2.16 6.62 -8.47
C THR A 113 0.77 6.33 -7.93
N ILE A 114 0.57 5.18 -7.32
CA ILE A 114 -0.63 4.87 -6.53
C ILE A 114 -0.23 4.82 -5.07
N ALA A 115 -0.87 5.64 -4.24
CA ALA A 115 -0.60 5.74 -2.82
C ALA A 115 -1.80 5.30 -1.99
N MET A 116 -1.67 4.22 -1.24
CA MET A 116 -2.69 3.75 -0.31
C MET A 116 -2.48 4.36 1.06
N CYS A 117 -3.47 5.11 1.53
CA CYS A 117 -3.50 5.73 2.85
C CYS A 117 -4.78 5.35 3.61
N GLY A 118 -4.71 5.29 4.94
CA GLY A 118 -5.92 5.37 5.76
C GLY A 118 -6.38 6.82 5.88
N ASP A 119 -7.65 7.02 6.18
CA ASP A 119 -8.22 8.35 6.40
C ASP A 119 -7.46 9.14 7.48
N GLY A 120 -7.15 8.52 8.61
CA GLY A 120 -6.41 9.16 9.69
C GLY A 120 -4.99 9.55 9.28
N GLY A 121 -4.25 8.67 8.59
CA GLY A 121 -2.91 8.97 8.09
C GLY A 121 -2.94 10.07 7.02
N PHE A 122 -3.91 10.00 6.12
CA PHE A 122 -4.10 11.00 5.07
C PHE A 122 -4.34 12.41 5.65
N MET A 123 -5.17 12.51 6.70
CA MET A 123 -5.49 13.78 7.33
C MET A 123 -4.30 14.42 8.08
N LEU A 124 -3.32 13.64 8.51
CA LEU A 124 -2.14 14.19 9.19
C LEU A 124 -1.27 15.08 8.27
N ASN A 125 -1.29 14.79 6.98
CA ASN A 125 -0.51 15.55 5.98
C ASN A 125 -1.40 16.15 4.89
N VAL A 126 -2.66 16.41 5.18
CA VAL A 126 -3.61 16.98 4.22
C VAL A 126 -3.13 18.27 3.53
N PRO A 127 -2.34 19.17 4.15
CA PRO A 127 -1.79 20.33 3.45
C PRO A 127 -0.92 19.96 2.23
N ASP A 128 -0.31 18.79 2.21
CA ASP A 128 0.51 18.33 1.08
C ASP A 128 -0.30 18.03 -0.19
N LEU A 129 -1.63 17.99 -0.12
CA LEU A 129 -2.47 17.94 -1.33
C LEU A 129 -2.23 19.13 -2.26
N TRP A 130 -2.00 20.31 -1.68
CA TRP A 130 -1.67 21.50 -2.47
C TRP A 130 -0.29 21.39 -3.10
N THR A 131 0.67 20.81 -2.39
CA THR A 131 1.99 20.49 -2.96
C THR A 131 1.87 19.54 -4.14
N ALA A 132 1.06 18.49 -4.02
CA ALA A 132 0.80 17.55 -5.13
C ALA A 132 0.18 18.26 -6.34
N SER A 133 -0.78 19.16 -6.10
CA SER A 133 -1.46 19.94 -7.15
C SER A 133 -0.51 20.95 -7.81
N GLU A 134 0.28 21.68 -7.03
CA GLU A 134 1.23 22.69 -7.54
C GLU A 134 2.36 22.08 -8.36
N THR A 135 2.83 20.90 -7.97
CA THR A 135 3.91 20.19 -8.66
C THR A 135 3.41 19.29 -9.80
N ASN A 136 2.09 19.26 -10.05
CA ASN A 136 1.46 18.40 -11.05
C ASN A 136 1.91 16.92 -10.93
N CYS A 137 1.97 16.42 -9.70
CA CYS A 137 2.34 15.04 -9.44
C CYS A 137 1.35 14.07 -10.06
N ASP A 138 1.86 13.03 -10.73
CA ASP A 138 1.04 11.95 -11.28
C ASP A 138 0.74 10.89 -10.21
N VAL A 139 -0.09 11.27 -9.21
CA VAL A 139 -0.42 10.46 -8.05
C VAL A 139 -1.92 10.21 -7.93
N VAL A 140 -2.29 8.96 -7.72
CA VAL A 140 -3.62 8.57 -7.28
C VAL A 140 -3.57 8.23 -5.80
N PHE A 141 -4.24 9.01 -4.97
CA PHE A 141 -4.41 8.72 -3.54
C PHE A 141 -5.61 7.78 -3.35
N LEU A 142 -5.35 6.52 -3.02
CA LEU A 142 -6.36 5.54 -2.65
C LEU A 142 -6.58 5.61 -1.14
N VAL A 143 -7.60 6.36 -0.72
CA VAL A 143 -7.91 6.55 0.71
C VAL A 143 -8.88 5.47 1.18
N MET A 144 -8.41 4.65 2.11
CA MET A 144 -9.21 3.64 2.80
C MET A 144 -9.86 4.30 4.02
N ASN A 145 -11.15 4.64 3.86
CA ASN A 145 -11.89 5.42 4.85
C ASN A 145 -12.81 4.54 5.71
N ASP A 146 -12.51 4.41 6.98
CA ASP A 146 -13.33 3.76 8.01
C ASP A 146 -13.70 4.71 9.17
N ASN A 147 -13.50 6.01 8.98
CA ASN A 147 -13.70 7.08 9.95
C ASN A 147 -12.96 6.79 11.26
N GLY A 148 -11.69 6.39 11.16
CA GLY A 148 -10.91 6.14 12.36
C GLY A 148 -9.55 5.51 12.16
N TYR A 149 -8.90 5.29 13.27
CA TYR A 149 -7.65 4.54 13.32
C TYR A 149 -7.93 3.04 13.38
N GLY A 150 -8.21 2.42 12.23
CA GLY A 150 -8.65 1.02 12.11
C GLY A 150 -7.72 0.02 12.80
N VAL A 151 -6.40 0.21 12.72
CA VAL A 151 -5.41 -0.64 13.43
C VAL A 151 -5.60 -0.52 14.95
N ILE A 152 -5.82 0.69 15.45
CA ILE A 152 -6.03 0.92 16.89
C ILE A 152 -7.36 0.28 17.33
N LYS A 153 -8.43 0.45 16.55
CA LYS A 153 -9.73 -0.22 16.82
C LYS A 153 -9.55 -1.73 16.91
N HIS A 154 -8.81 -2.33 15.97
CA HIS A 154 -8.53 -3.76 15.95
C HIS A 154 -7.73 -4.23 17.18
N ILE A 155 -6.72 -3.47 17.59
CA ILE A 155 -5.93 -3.77 18.80
C ILE A 155 -6.82 -3.66 20.04
N GLN A 156 -7.65 -2.62 20.15
CA GLN A 156 -8.55 -2.44 21.27
C GLN A 156 -9.60 -3.56 21.36
N ASP A 157 -10.09 -4.05 20.23
CA ASP A 157 -11.01 -5.19 20.19
C ASP A 157 -10.33 -6.49 20.66
N SER A 158 -9.12 -6.76 20.17
CA SER A 158 -8.44 -8.03 20.43
C SER A 158 -7.74 -8.10 21.79
N MET A 159 -7.18 -7.00 22.27
CA MET A 159 -6.31 -6.99 23.46
C MET A 159 -6.94 -6.29 24.67
N TYR A 160 -7.95 -5.45 24.46
CA TYR A 160 -8.56 -4.64 25.53
C TYR A 160 -10.05 -4.88 25.69
N ALA A 161 -10.52 -6.08 25.36
CA ALA A 161 -11.91 -6.52 25.49
C ALA A 161 -12.93 -5.56 24.83
N GLY A 162 -12.57 -5.01 23.67
CA GLY A 162 -13.44 -4.11 22.88
C GLY A 162 -13.60 -2.70 23.45
N ARG A 163 -12.84 -2.34 24.47
CA ARG A 163 -12.86 -0.97 25.01
C ARG A 163 -12.17 0.00 24.06
N LYS A 164 -12.97 0.78 23.32
CA LYS A 164 -12.49 1.73 22.32
C LYS A 164 -12.40 3.14 22.88
N PHE A 165 -11.23 3.76 22.74
CA PHE A 165 -10.98 5.14 23.14
C PHE A 165 -10.16 5.85 22.08
N PHE A 166 -10.55 7.06 21.71
CA PHE A 166 -9.82 7.95 20.80
C PHE A 166 -9.45 7.33 19.44
N ALA A 167 -10.22 6.34 18.97
CA ALA A 167 -9.96 5.65 17.71
C ALA A 167 -10.91 6.06 16.58
N ASP A 168 -12.00 6.76 16.90
CA ASP A 168 -12.92 7.34 15.93
C ASP A 168 -12.45 8.72 15.50
N LEU A 169 -12.59 9.01 14.21
CA LEU A 169 -12.20 10.28 13.63
C LEU A 169 -13.40 10.95 12.96
N MET A 170 -13.48 12.26 13.11
CA MET A 170 -14.33 13.09 12.28
C MET A 170 -13.50 13.56 11.09
N VAL A 171 -13.69 12.90 9.92
CA VAL A 171 -13.02 13.28 8.70
C VAL A 171 -13.90 14.25 7.87
N PRO A 172 -13.30 15.12 7.05
CA PRO A 172 -14.05 16.00 6.17
C PRO A 172 -14.70 15.21 5.03
N ASN A 173 -15.57 15.89 4.28
CA ASN A 173 -15.98 15.40 2.97
C ASN A 173 -14.77 15.40 2.03
N PHE A 174 -14.32 14.22 1.60
CA PHE A 174 -13.13 14.10 0.74
C PHE A 174 -13.35 14.68 -0.66
N GLU A 175 -14.59 14.75 -1.14
CA GLU A 175 -14.91 15.41 -2.41
C GLU A 175 -14.66 16.91 -2.33
N ASP A 176 -15.14 17.56 -1.26
CA ASP A 176 -14.92 18.99 -1.05
C ASP A 176 -13.44 19.30 -0.84
N LEU A 177 -12.73 18.42 -0.14
CA LEU A 177 -11.29 18.55 0.07
C LEU A 177 -10.50 18.45 -1.25
N ALA A 178 -10.81 17.45 -2.07
CA ALA A 178 -10.20 17.29 -3.38
C ALA A 178 -10.49 18.49 -4.29
N LYS A 179 -11.73 19.00 -4.28
CA LYS A 179 -12.12 20.21 -5.04
C LYS A 179 -11.33 21.43 -4.58
N ALA A 180 -11.17 21.63 -3.27
CA ALA A 180 -10.38 22.72 -2.72
C ALA A 180 -8.91 22.68 -3.16
N ALA A 181 -8.33 21.48 -3.23
CA ALA A 181 -6.98 21.22 -3.73
C ALA A 181 -6.90 21.14 -5.28
N LYS A 182 -7.98 21.42 -6.02
CA LYS A 182 -8.07 21.30 -7.49
C LYS A 182 -7.75 19.90 -8.03
N MET A 183 -8.00 18.88 -7.24
CA MET A 183 -7.82 17.49 -7.61
C MET A 183 -9.15 16.85 -8.01
N LYS A 184 -9.09 15.82 -8.85
CA LYS A 184 -10.26 15.00 -9.19
C LYS A 184 -10.58 14.05 -8.04
N TYR A 185 -11.86 13.74 -7.88
CA TYR A 185 -12.36 12.84 -6.85
C TYR A 185 -13.24 11.76 -7.46
N LYS A 186 -13.11 10.56 -6.94
CA LYS A 186 -14.00 9.43 -7.23
C LYS A 186 -14.25 8.65 -5.96
N LYS A 187 -15.51 8.34 -5.68
CA LYS A 187 -15.90 7.50 -4.55
C LYS A 187 -16.08 6.05 -4.99
N ILE A 188 -15.67 5.12 -4.16
CA ILE A 188 -15.90 3.70 -4.33
C ILE A 188 -16.76 3.22 -3.16
N ASP A 189 -18.01 2.90 -3.41
CA ASP A 189 -18.94 2.40 -2.39
C ASP A 189 -18.92 0.87 -2.27
N TYR A 190 -18.54 0.17 -3.33
CA TYR A 190 -18.49 -1.29 -3.35
C TYR A 190 -17.14 -1.76 -3.88
N ALA A 191 -16.55 -2.75 -3.21
CA ALA A 191 -15.25 -3.31 -3.58
C ALA A 191 -15.14 -3.73 -5.05
N LYS A 192 -16.23 -4.24 -5.64
CA LYS A 192 -16.30 -4.64 -7.06
C LYS A 192 -16.08 -3.50 -8.05
N ASP A 193 -16.24 -2.26 -7.61
CA ASP A 193 -16.12 -1.09 -8.49
C ASP A 193 -14.67 -0.54 -8.54
N LEU A 194 -13.76 -1.10 -7.71
CA LEU A 194 -12.37 -0.64 -7.64
C LEU A 194 -11.71 -0.63 -9.02
N GLU A 195 -11.80 -1.72 -9.77
CA GLU A 195 -11.12 -1.84 -11.05
C GLU A 195 -11.53 -0.75 -12.03
N LYS A 196 -12.84 -0.53 -12.16
CA LYS A 196 -13.39 0.50 -13.06
C LYS A 196 -12.93 1.89 -12.64
N VAL A 197 -13.12 2.22 -11.37
CA VAL A 197 -12.82 3.57 -10.86
C VAL A 197 -11.32 3.85 -10.87
N LEU A 198 -10.50 2.86 -10.53
CA LEU A 198 -9.05 3.04 -10.54
C LEU A 198 -8.50 3.18 -11.96
N LYS A 199 -9.02 2.43 -12.95
CA LYS A 199 -8.68 2.63 -14.37
C LYS A 199 -9.01 4.04 -14.86
N GLU A 200 -10.14 4.59 -14.43
CA GLU A 200 -10.47 5.99 -14.73
C GLU A 200 -9.48 6.94 -14.06
N ALA A 201 -9.15 6.71 -12.77
CA ALA A 201 -8.30 7.60 -11.99
C ALA A 201 -6.85 7.68 -12.52
N VAL A 202 -6.28 6.58 -12.99
CA VAL A 202 -4.91 6.57 -13.53
C VAL A 202 -4.80 7.19 -14.93
N ASN A 203 -5.90 7.44 -15.60
CA ASN A 203 -5.96 8.06 -16.94
C ASN A 203 -6.32 9.56 -16.89
N PHE A 204 -6.34 10.15 -15.71
CA PHE A 204 -6.57 11.60 -15.57
C PHE A 204 -5.25 12.41 -15.79
#